data_8cb3e3d67c1f6df641b02f4ed780faae
#
_entry.id   8cb3e3d67c1f6df641b02f4ed780faae
#
_cell.length_a   1.000
_cell.length_b   1.000
_cell.length_c   1.000
_cell.angle_alpha   90.00
_cell.angle_beta   90.00
_cell.angle_gamma   90.00
#
_symmetry.space_group_name_H-M   'P 1'
#
loop_
_entity.id
_entity.type
_entity.pdbx_description
1 polymer ?
#
loop_
_entity_poly.entity_id
_entity_poly.type
_entity_poly.pdbx_seq_one_letter_code
_entity_poly.pdbx_strand_id
1 'polypeptide(L)'
;ERVLTTPYHYAYLKIAEGCDNKCTYCAIPGIRGKYTSRRIEDIVEEAKTLVGENGVKELIIVAQDVSRYGLDLYGEIKLIELLQELSKLDVEWIRLLYLYPELVSERLIEYMAGNPKICKYLDIPCQHISDSVLKLMNRRVRKADVVELINMIRKHGDFTIRSTFIVGFPRESQQDFEELKEFLTWAKLDRCGFFAYSMEDGTPASRLDGQIDEDVKLARQEELYALQEGIMAEKMQE
;
A
#
# COMPACT_ATOMS: atom_id res chain seq x y z
N GLU A 1 13.51 19.56 17.31
CA GLU A 1 14.56 18.93 16.47
C GLU A 1 14.28 17.45 16.34
N ARG A 2 14.23 16.92 15.10
CA ARG A 2 13.97 15.51 14.84
C ARG A 2 15.29 14.74 14.84
N VAL A 3 15.38 13.72 15.69
CA VAL A 3 16.51 12.78 15.66
C VAL A 3 16.26 11.73 14.57
N LEU A 4 17.16 11.63 13.59
CA LEU A 4 17.12 10.60 12.57
C LEU A 4 17.72 9.31 13.10
N THR A 5 16.93 8.23 13.06
CA THR A 5 17.36 6.88 13.44
C THR A 5 17.56 5.97 12.20
N THR A 6 17.26 6.49 11.02
CA THR A 6 17.52 5.83 9.74
C THR A 6 18.98 6.03 9.32
N PRO A 7 19.53 5.19 8.43
CA PRO A 7 20.75 5.52 7.70
C PRO A 7 20.63 6.91 7.04
N TYR A 8 21.76 7.61 6.93
CA TYR A 8 21.80 9.02 6.50
C TYR A 8 21.24 9.28 5.10
N HIS A 9 21.19 8.28 4.23
CA HIS A 9 20.79 8.44 2.83
C HIS A 9 19.28 8.47 2.60
N TYR A 10 18.46 8.04 3.56
CA TYR A 10 17.00 8.14 3.45
C TYR A 10 16.31 8.56 4.73
N ALA A 11 15.13 9.14 4.61
CA ALA A 11 14.27 9.44 5.74
C ALA A 11 12.79 9.21 5.41
N TYR A 12 12.03 8.76 6.42
CA TYR A 12 10.58 8.71 6.31
C TYR A 12 10.00 10.12 6.52
N LEU A 13 9.15 10.55 5.63
CA LEU A 13 8.42 11.81 5.71
C LEU A 13 6.94 11.51 5.92
N LYS A 14 6.47 11.65 7.16
CA LYS A 14 5.07 11.42 7.50
C LYS A 14 4.20 12.59 7.07
N ILE A 15 3.22 12.34 6.19
CA ILE A 15 2.35 13.37 5.62
C ILE A 15 0.96 13.43 6.28
N ALA A 16 0.54 12.36 6.94
CA ALA A 16 -0.71 12.29 7.68
C ALA A 16 -0.63 11.24 8.81
N GLU A 17 -1.59 11.27 9.72
CA GLU A 17 -1.75 10.31 10.82
C GLU A 17 -3.21 9.84 10.87
N GLY A 18 -3.45 8.62 11.38
CA GLY A 18 -4.79 8.05 11.53
C GLY A 18 -5.37 7.47 10.24
N CYS A 19 -6.57 6.89 10.32
CA CYS A 19 -7.22 6.25 9.18
C CYS A 19 -8.74 6.25 9.35
N ASP A 20 -9.47 6.67 8.31
CA ASP A 20 -10.94 6.64 8.26
C ASP A 20 -11.49 5.40 7.55
N ASN A 21 -10.61 4.53 7.04
CA ASN A 21 -11.03 3.26 6.46
C ASN A 21 -11.51 2.31 7.57
N LYS A 22 -12.60 1.61 7.30
CA LYS A 22 -13.26 0.72 8.26
C LYS A 22 -13.01 -0.75 7.93
N CYS A 23 -11.77 -1.09 7.59
CA CYS A 23 -11.40 -2.49 7.33
C CYS A 23 -11.66 -3.33 8.57
N THR A 24 -12.38 -4.45 8.41
CA THR A 24 -12.91 -5.23 9.54
C THR A 24 -11.82 -5.91 10.37
N TYR A 25 -10.64 -6.12 9.82
CA TYR A 25 -9.47 -6.75 10.48
C TYR A 25 -8.56 -5.73 11.20
N CYS A 26 -8.82 -4.43 11.06
CA CYS A 26 -7.83 -3.40 11.40
C CYS A 26 -8.21 -2.64 12.68
N ALA A 27 -7.29 -2.59 13.65
CA ALA A 27 -7.43 -1.83 14.89
C ALA A 27 -6.92 -0.37 14.78
N ILE A 28 -6.26 0.00 13.67
CA ILE A 28 -5.62 1.32 13.50
C ILE A 28 -6.56 2.51 13.75
N PRO A 29 -7.81 2.53 13.29
CA PRO A 29 -8.70 3.65 13.59
C PRO A 29 -8.93 3.87 15.09
N GLY A 30 -8.94 2.80 15.89
CA GLY A 30 -9.04 2.87 17.35
C GLY A 30 -7.75 3.33 18.03
N ILE A 31 -6.59 3.04 17.43
CA ILE A 31 -5.27 3.33 18.01
C ILE A 31 -4.77 4.74 17.61
N ARG A 32 -4.95 5.12 16.32
CA ARG A 32 -4.40 6.35 15.74
C ARG A 32 -5.45 7.44 15.50
N GLY A 33 -6.74 7.12 15.68
CA GLY A 33 -7.83 8.06 15.48
C GLY A 33 -8.14 8.35 14.02
N LYS A 34 -8.85 9.46 13.79
CA LYS A 34 -9.27 9.92 12.47
C LYS A 34 -8.07 10.33 11.62
N TYR A 35 -8.22 10.20 10.30
CA TYR A 35 -7.23 10.67 9.34
C TYR A 35 -7.03 12.18 9.46
N THR A 36 -5.79 12.61 9.61
CA THR A 36 -5.43 14.03 9.77
C THR A 36 -4.18 14.31 8.93
N SER A 37 -4.36 15.06 7.84
CA SER A 37 -3.27 15.51 6.97
C SER A 37 -2.46 16.64 7.62
N ARG A 38 -1.17 16.64 7.39
CA ARG A 38 -0.32 17.79 7.65
C ARG A 38 -0.42 18.79 6.49
N ARG A 39 -0.20 20.07 6.75
CA ARG A 39 -0.17 21.09 5.69
C ARG A 39 1.02 20.86 4.75
N ILE A 40 0.84 21.20 3.48
CA ILE A 40 1.91 21.08 2.47
C ILE A 40 3.15 21.85 2.90
N GLU A 41 2.97 23.08 3.39
CA GLU A 41 4.05 23.96 3.82
C GLU A 41 4.91 23.34 4.92
N ASP A 42 4.27 22.72 5.94
CA ASP A 42 4.95 22.10 7.07
C ASP A 42 5.74 20.85 6.65
N ILE A 43 5.19 20.07 5.70
CA ILE A 43 5.87 18.90 5.14
C ILE A 43 7.08 19.32 4.30
N VAL A 44 6.93 20.36 3.48
CA VAL A 44 8.00 20.88 2.62
C VAL A 44 9.12 21.46 3.46
N GLU A 45 8.81 22.16 4.55
CA GLU A 45 9.83 22.72 5.46
C GLU A 45 10.63 21.62 6.15
N GLU A 46 9.96 20.57 6.65
CA GLU A 46 10.66 19.40 7.18
C GLU A 46 11.52 18.72 6.12
N ALA A 47 11.00 18.57 4.90
CA ALA A 47 11.75 17.98 3.79
C ALA A 47 13.00 18.80 3.40
N LYS A 48 12.94 20.13 3.43
CA LYS A 48 14.10 21.00 3.21
C LYS A 48 15.19 20.75 4.25
N THR A 49 14.83 20.65 5.53
CA THR A 49 15.78 20.32 6.60
C THR A 49 16.41 18.95 6.38
N LEU A 50 15.60 17.93 6.04
CA LEU A 50 16.08 16.57 5.79
C LEU A 50 17.07 16.51 4.62
N VAL A 51 16.75 17.17 3.52
CA VAL A 51 17.58 17.15 2.31
C VAL A 51 18.79 18.09 2.44
N GLY A 52 18.57 19.34 2.87
CA GLY A 52 19.60 20.36 2.90
C GLY A 52 20.58 20.24 4.06
N GLU A 53 20.09 20.02 5.27
CA GLU A 53 20.94 19.98 6.48
C GLU A 53 21.44 18.56 6.79
N ASN A 54 20.58 17.54 6.60
CA ASN A 54 20.92 16.15 6.91
C ASN A 54 21.46 15.36 5.71
N GLY A 55 21.42 15.90 4.51
CA GLY A 55 21.97 15.29 3.30
C GLY A 55 21.18 14.05 2.82
N VAL A 56 19.91 13.94 3.20
CA VAL A 56 19.03 12.84 2.81
C VAL A 56 18.83 12.82 1.29
N LYS A 57 19.01 11.66 0.67
CA LYS A 57 18.91 11.45 -0.78
C LYS A 57 17.56 10.86 -1.20
N GLU A 58 16.91 10.09 -0.33
CA GLU A 58 15.59 9.51 -0.59
C GLU A 58 14.59 9.93 0.49
N LEU A 59 13.47 10.52 0.08
CA LEU A 59 12.31 10.77 0.93
C LEU A 59 11.28 9.65 0.75
N ILE A 60 10.98 8.92 1.82
CA ILE A 60 9.97 7.88 1.82
C ILE A 60 8.69 8.46 2.43
N ILE A 61 7.69 8.70 1.59
CA ILE A 61 6.41 9.29 1.98
C ILE A 61 5.54 8.23 2.64
N VAL A 62 5.09 8.51 3.87
CA VAL A 62 4.32 7.55 4.67
C VAL A 62 3.09 8.18 5.33
N ALA A 63 2.04 7.42 5.39
CA ALA A 63 0.82 7.59 6.19
C ALA A 63 0.15 6.22 6.32
N GLN A 64 -0.95 6.08 7.04
CA GLN A 64 -1.78 4.88 6.98
C GLN A 64 -2.50 4.71 5.62
N ASP A 65 -2.68 5.82 4.90
CA ASP A 65 -3.22 5.87 3.55
C ASP A 65 -2.67 7.13 2.86
N VAL A 66 -1.60 6.97 2.08
CA VAL A 66 -0.93 8.09 1.39
C VAL A 66 -1.81 8.63 0.25
N SER A 67 -2.58 7.76 -0.41
CA SER A 67 -3.42 8.13 -1.55
C SER A 67 -4.54 9.12 -1.21
N ARG A 68 -4.91 9.22 0.08
CA ARG A 68 -5.99 10.09 0.58
C ARG A 68 -5.50 11.49 0.98
N TYR A 69 -4.21 11.76 0.93
CA TYR A 69 -3.62 12.98 1.46
C TYR A 69 -4.33 14.25 0.97
N GLY A 70 -4.67 15.11 1.93
CA GLY A 70 -5.28 16.41 1.70
C GLY A 70 -6.81 16.42 1.71
N LEU A 71 -7.47 15.27 1.56
CA LEU A 71 -8.94 15.22 1.45
C LEU A 71 -9.66 15.81 2.67
N ASP A 72 -9.15 15.57 3.87
CA ASP A 72 -9.69 16.08 5.13
C ASP A 72 -9.38 17.57 5.35
N LEU A 73 -8.22 18.03 4.89
CA LEU A 73 -7.72 19.39 5.14
C LEU A 73 -8.12 20.40 4.07
N TYR A 74 -8.14 19.97 2.79
CA TYR A 74 -8.39 20.85 1.64
C TYR A 74 -9.70 20.54 0.92
N GLY A 75 -10.43 19.48 1.31
CA GLY A 75 -11.65 19.02 0.66
C GLY A 75 -11.42 18.23 -0.64
N GLU A 76 -10.16 18.05 -1.05
CA GLU A 76 -9.74 17.28 -2.23
C GLU A 76 -8.38 16.62 -2.02
N ILE A 77 -8.07 15.59 -2.82
CA ILE A 77 -6.77 14.90 -2.76
C ILE A 77 -5.68 15.83 -3.32
N LYS A 78 -4.65 16.07 -2.52
CA LYS A 78 -3.52 16.97 -2.81
C LYS A 78 -2.17 16.26 -2.92
N LEU A 79 -2.18 14.93 -3.12
CA LEU A 79 -0.93 14.16 -3.18
C LEU A 79 -0.02 14.61 -4.34
N ILE A 80 -0.57 14.86 -5.52
CA ILE A 80 0.22 15.28 -6.68
C ILE A 80 0.84 16.66 -6.43
N GLU A 81 0.08 17.61 -5.88
CA GLU A 81 0.58 18.94 -5.55
C GLU A 81 1.69 18.88 -4.50
N LEU A 82 1.56 18.03 -3.49
CA LEU A 82 2.63 17.79 -2.53
C LEU A 82 3.89 17.23 -3.20
N LEU A 83 3.73 16.23 -4.07
CA LEU A 83 4.85 15.63 -4.80
C LEU A 83 5.54 16.65 -5.73
N GLN A 84 4.78 17.58 -6.34
CA GLN A 84 5.32 18.67 -7.14
C GLN A 84 6.21 19.58 -6.29
N GLU A 85 5.78 19.98 -5.09
CA GLU A 85 6.59 20.81 -4.20
C GLU A 85 7.84 20.08 -3.70
N LEU A 86 7.72 18.82 -3.30
CA LEU A 86 8.87 18.01 -2.88
C LEU A 86 9.88 17.79 -4.01
N SER A 87 9.42 17.64 -5.25
CA SER A 87 10.29 17.43 -6.42
C SER A 87 11.14 18.67 -6.77
N LYS A 88 10.81 19.85 -6.25
CA LYS A 88 11.65 21.07 -6.41
C LYS A 88 12.90 21.05 -5.53
N LEU A 89 12.92 20.21 -4.49
CA LEU A 89 14.08 20.07 -3.60
C LEU A 89 15.22 19.31 -4.29
N ASP A 90 16.44 19.43 -3.77
CA ASP A 90 17.61 18.70 -4.24
C ASP A 90 17.66 17.26 -3.68
N VAL A 91 16.55 16.55 -3.84
CA VAL A 91 16.39 15.13 -3.49
C VAL A 91 16.56 14.27 -4.75
N GLU A 92 17.15 13.11 -4.60
CA GLU A 92 17.35 12.16 -5.72
C GLU A 92 16.10 11.30 -5.94
N TRP A 93 15.48 10.80 -4.86
CA TRP A 93 14.35 9.90 -4.93
C TRP A 93 13.24 10.25 -3.94
N ILE A 94 12.00 10.11 -4.41
CA ILE A 94 10.77 10.20 -3.63
C ILE A 94 10.01 8.91 -3.83
N ARG A 95 9.77 8.15 -2.75
CA ARG A 95 9.05 6.88 -2.76
C ARG A 95 7.74 6.99 -2.01
N LEU A 96 6.67 6.43 -2.58
CA LEU A 96 5.36 6.34 -1.93
C LEU A 96 5.15 4.94 -1.36
N LEU A 97 4.64 4.88 -0.12
CA LEU A 97 4.19 3.62 0.50
C LEU A 97 2.71 3.74 0.88
N TYR A 98 2.03 2.59 1.00
CA TYR A 98 0.65 2.47 1.48
C TYR A 98 -0.38 3.25 0.65
N LEU A 99 -0.51 2.87 -0.61
CA LEU A 99 -1.53 3.40 -1.52
C LEU A 99 -2.77 2.50 -1.52
N TYR A 100 -3.95 3.08 -1.28
CA TYR A 100 -5.20 2.32 -1.39
C TYR A 100 -5.61 2.18 -2.86
N PRO A 101 -5.93 0.96 -3.34
CA PRO A 101 -6.21 0.70 -4.76
C PRO A 101 -7.26 1.64 -5.35
N GLU A 102 -8.36 1.88 -4.61
CA GLU A 102 -9.48 2.71 -5.04
C GLU A 102 -9.17 4.20 -5.24
N LEU A 103 -8.04 4.66 -4.73
CA LEU A 103 -7.62 6.07 -4.82
C LEU A 103 -6.40 6.29 -5.72
N VAL A 104 -5.85 5.23 -6.30
CA VAL A 104 -4.76 5.34 -7.28
C VAL A 104 -5.34 5.71 -8.63
N SER A 105 -5.24 6.99 -8.99
CA SER A 105 -5.75 7.50 -10.26
C SER A 105 -4.72 7.40 -11.38
N GLU A 106 -5.19 7.34 -12.63
CA GLU A 106 -4.33 7.37 -13.81
C GLU A 106 -3.45 8.63 -13.84
N ARG A 107 -4.01 9.79 -13.45
CA ARG A 107 -3.27 11.05 -13.31
C ARG A 107 -2.08 10.95 -12.36
N LEU A 108 -2.22 10.20 -11.24
CA LEU A 108 -1.10 9.97 -10.31
C LEU A 108 -0.01 9.12 -11.00
N ILE A 109 -0.39 8.05 -11.67
CA ILE A 109 0.54 7.16 -12.36
C ILE A 109 1.26 7.90 -13.50
N GLU A 110 0.56 8.70 -14.31
CA GLU A 110 1.15 9.56 -15.34
C GLU A 110 2.18 10.53 -14.75
N TYR A 111 1.81 11.19 -13.65
CA TYR A 111 2.72 12.11 -12.96
C TYR A 111 3.98 11.39 -12.44
N MET A 112 3.83 10.23 -11.83
CA MET A 112 4.95 9.41 -11.35
C MET A 112 5.83 8.92 -12.51
N ALA A 113 5.22 8.48 -13.62
CA ALA A 113 5.95 8.02 -14.79
C ALA A 113 6.79 9.14 -15.44
N GLY A 114 6.27 10.37 -15.46
CA GLY A 114 6.91 11.54 -16.07
C GLY A 114 7.93 12.26 -15.18
N ASN A 115 7.99 11.96 -13.88
CA ASN A 115 8.89 12.63 -12.95
C ASN A 115 10.09 11.74 -12.56
N PRO A 116 11.33 12.06 -12.97
CA PRO A 116 12.50 11.21 -12.74
C PRO A 116 12.89 11.08 -11.25
N LYS A 117 12.44 11.99 -10.39
CA LYS A 117 12.70 11.92 -8.95
C LYS A 117 11.75 10.98 -8.22
N ILE A 118 10.60 10.63 -8.82
CA ILE A 118 9.62 9.74 -8.19
C ILE A 118 9.93 8.30 -8.59
N CYS A 119 10.15 7.45 -7.58
CA CYS A 119 10.39 6.04 -7.81
C CYS A 119 9.18 5.41 -8.52
N LYS A 120 9.43 4.69 -9.61
CA LYS A 120 8.41 3.86 -10.26
C LYS A 120 8.13 2.60 -9.43
N TYR A 121 7.65 2.83 -8.24
CA TYR A 121 7.39 1.84 -7.21
C TYR A 121 6.05 2.15 -6.55
N LEU A 122 5.17 1.16 -6.51
CA LEU A 122 3.83 1.26 -5.96
C LEU A 122 3.62 0.19 -4.90
N ASP A 123 3.32 0.61 -3.67
CA ASP A 123 2.95 -0.26 -2.58
C ASP A 123 1.43 -0.19 -2.38
N ILE A 124 0.73 -1.16 -2.96
CA ILE A 124 -0.74 -1.21 -3.06
C ILE A 124 -1.24 -2.47 -2.34
N PRO A 125 -1.56 -2.40 -1.02
CA PRO A 125 -2.04 -3.55 -0.27
C PRO A 125 -3.47 -3.93 -0.68
N CYS A 126 -3.63 -4.90 -1.58
CA CYS A 126 -4.92 -5.40 -2.05
C CYS A 126 -5.66 -6.20 -0.98
N GLN A 127 -4.94 -6.85 -0.07
CA GLN A 127 -5.41 -7.68 1.04
C GLN A 127 -6.02 -9.02 0.63
N HIS A 128 -6.83 -9.06 -0.40
CA HIS A 128 -7.38 -10.25 -1.05
C HIS A 128 -7.80 -9.90 -2.47
N ILE A 129 -8.33 -10.89 -3.22
CA ILE A 129 -8.85 -10.66 -4.57
C ILE A 129 -10.29 -11.14 -4.75
N SER A 130 -10.71 -12.17 -4.00
CA SER A 130 -12.10 -12.63 -4.06
C SER A 130 -13.07 -11.58 -3.55
N ASP A 131 -14.09 -11.27 -4.32
CA ASP A 131 -15.11 -10.26 -3.99
C ASP A 131 -15.87 -10.61 -2.71
N SER A 132 -16.05 -11.90 -2.40
CA SER A 132 -16.68 -12.37 -1.17
C SER A 132 -15.87 -12.01 0.06
N VAL A 133 -14.55 -12.24 0.03
CA VAL A 133 -13.62 -11.94 1.12
C VAL A 133 -13.39 -10.43 1.24
N LEU A 134 -13.19 -9.72 0.12
CA LEU A 134 -13.06 -8.26 0.11
C LEU A 134 -14.28 -7.57 0.75
N LYS A 135 -15.48 -8.07 0.49
CA LYS A 135 -16.71 -7.58 1.12
C LYS A 135 -16.71 -7.84 2.64
N LEU A 136 -16.28 -9.00 3.09
CA LEU A 136 -16.15 -9.32 4.53
C LEU A 136 -15.07 -8.45 5.20
N MET A 137 -13.99 -8.15 4.49
CA MET A 137 -12.93 -7.22 4.92
C MET A 137 -13.37 -5.75 4.92
N ASN A 138 -14.59 -5.45 4.42
CA ASN A 138 -15.08 -4.09 4.18
C ASN A 138 -14.15 -3.26 3.27
N ARG A 139 -13.59 -3.92 2.24
CA ARG A 139 -12.85 -3.25 1.17
C ARG A 139 -13.83 -2.78 0.09
N ARG A 140 -13.57 -1.61 -0.48
CA ARG A 140 -14.46 -0.99 -1.49
C ARG A 140 -14.14 -1.41 -2.91
N VAL A 141 -12.97 -2.01 -3.12
CA VAL A 141 -12.55 -2.55 -4.42
C VAL A 141 -13.09 -3.94 -4.65
N ARG A 142 -13.24 -4.31 -5.91
CA ARG A 142 -13.54 -5.66 -6.39
C ARG A 142 -12.35 -6.20 -7.21
N LYS A 143 -12.34 -7.48 -7.50
CA LYS A 143 -11.35 -8.12 -8.38
C LYS A 143 -11.18 -7.35 -9.69
N ALA A 144 -12.29 -7.00 -10.34
CA ALA A 144 -12.27 -6.29 -11.62
C ALA A 144 -11.54 -4.94 -11.51
N ASP A 145 -11.77 -4.19 -10.43
CA ASP A 145 -11.14 -2.88 -10.20
C ASP A 145 -9.61 -3.03 -10.02
N VAL A 146 -9.18 -4.07 -9.29
CA VAL A 146 -7.74 -4.35 -9.08
C VAL A 146 -7.07 -4.78 -10.38
N VAL A 147 -7.72 -5.62 -11.19
CA VAL A 147 -7.23 -6.04 -12.52
C VAL A 147 -7.09 -4.83 -13.44
N GLU A 148 -8.09 -3.95 -13.47
CA GLU A 148 -8.06 -2.73 -14.27
C GLU A 148 -6.93 -1.80 -13.83
N LEU A 149 -6.75 -1.62 -12.52
CA LEU A 149 -5.67 -0.83 -11.95
C LEU A 149 -4.28 -1.35 -12.37
N ILE A 150 -4.04 -2.66 -12.27
CA ILE A 150 -2.74 -3.25 -12.67
C ILE A 150 -2.51 -3.05 -14.17
N ASN A 151 -3.54 -3.27 -14.99
CA ASN A 151 -3.44 -3.05 -16.44
C ASN A 151 -3.16 -1.58 -16.76
N MET A 152 -3.82 -0.66 -16.07
CA MET A 152 -3.59 0.78 -16.21
C MET A 152 -2.15 1.15 -15.84
N ILE A 153 -1.63 0.67 -14.70
CA ILE A 153 -0.25 0.93 -14.27
C ILE A 153 0.75 0.45 -15.34
N ARG A 154 0.57 -0.75 -15.87
CA ARG A 154 1.47 -1.34 -16.89
C ARG A 154 1.49 -0.59 -18.21
N LYS A 155 0.41 0.10 -18.60
CA LYS A 155 0.37 0.95 -19.78
C LYS A 155 1.28 2.17 -19.66
N HIS A 156 1.54 2.65 -18.44
CA HIS A 156 2.34 3.85 -18.19
C HIS A 156 3.83 3.58 -17.92
N GLY A 157 4.26 2.34 -18.03
CA GLY A 157 5.67 1.98 -17.95
C GLY A 157 5.97 0.84 -16.99
N ASP A 158 7.26 0.62 -16.77
CA ASP A 158 7.77 -0.46 -15.93
C ASP A 158 7.79 -0.02 -14.46
N PHE A 159 6.66 -0.25 -13.78
CA PHE A 159 6.50 -0.01 -12.36
C PHE A 159 6.72 -1.29 -11.57
N THR A 160 7.54 -1.22 -10.54
CA THR A 160 7.59 -2.25 -9.49
C THR A 160 6.31 -2.17 -8.65
N ILE A 161 5.51 -3.23 -8.67
CA ILE A 161 4.28 -3.31 -7.88
C ILE A 161 4.50 -4.25 -6.70
N ARG A 162 4.40 -3.68 -5.48
CA ARG A 162 4.35 -4.43 -4.24
C ARG A 162 2.91 -4.52 -3.75
N SER A 163 2.51 -5.68 -3.24
CA SER A 163 1.21 -5.86 -2.60
C SER A 163 1.31 -6.70 -1.33
N THR A 164 0.23 -6.70 -0.58
CA THR A 164 0.08 -7.49 0.65
C THR A 164 -1.27 -8.20 0.61
N PHE A 165 -1.28 -9.47 1.02
CA PHE A 165 -2.48 -10.31 1.07
C PHE A 165 -2.61 -10.98 2.44
N ILE A 166 -3.85 -11.14 2.88
CA ILE A 166 -4.22 -11.86 4.09
C ILE A 166 -4.95 -13.14 3.66
N VAL A 167 -4.50 -14.29 4.15
CA VAL A 167 -5.12 -15.60 3.91
C VAL A 167 -5.70 -16.18 5.19
N GLY A 168 -6.66 -17.08 5.04
CA GLY A 168 -7.36 -17.63 6.19
C GLY A 168 -8.28 -16.65 6.89
N PHE A 169 -8.75 -15.63 6.17
CA PHE A 169 -9.75 -14.71 6.69
C PHE A 169 -11.05 -15.47 7.01
N PRO A 170 -11.81 -15.09 8.07
CA PRO A 170 -13.05 -15.78 8.41
C PRO A 170 -13.96 -15.98 7.18
N ARG A 171 -14.45 -17.21 6.99
CA ARG A 171 -15.27 -17.66 5.84
C ARG A 171 -14.57 -17.69 4.48
N GLU A 172 -13.27 -17.50 4.39
CA GLU A 172 -12.51 -17.69 3.14
C GLU A 172 -12.60 -19.17 2.72
N SER A 173 -13.29 -19.43 1.62
CA SER A 173 -13.42 -20.79 1.08
C SER A 173 -12.17 -21.25 0.34
N GLN A 174 -12.08 -22.55 0.01
CA GLN A 174 -10.99 -23.03 -0.86
C GLN A 174 -11.06 -22.39 -2.24
N GLN A 175 -12.27 -22.12 -2.76
CA GLN A 175 -12.44 -21.45 -4.04
C GLN A 175 -11.91 -20.00 -4.01
N ASP A 176 -12.13 -19.26 -2.91
CA ASP A 176 -11.59 -17.89 -2.75
C ASP A 176 -10.05 -17.90 -2.74
N PHE A 177 -9.48 -18.93 -2.11
CA PHE A 177 -8.01 -19.09 -2.06
C PHE A 177 -7.44 -19.46 -3.45
N GLU A 178 -8.07 -20.38 -4.19
CA GLU A 178 -7.65 -20.70 -5.56
C GLU A 178 -7.75 -19.46 -6.48
N GLU A 179 -8.80 -18.66 -6.34
CA GLU A 179 -8.95 -17.41 -7.08
C GLU A 179 -7.81 -16.43 -6.82
N LEU A 180 -7.30 -16.35 -5.58
CA LEU A 180 -6.13 -15.57 -5.22
C LEU A 180 -4.86 -16.09 -5.91
N LYS A 181 -4.65 -17.41 -5.96
CA LYS A 181 -3.50 -18.02 -6.66
C LYS A 181 -3.52 -17.75 -8.16
N GLU A 182 -4.69 -17.91 -8.79
CA GLU A 182 -4.88 -17.59 -10.21
C GLU A 182 -4.56 -16.13 -10.50
N PHE A 183 -5.04 -15.22 -9.65
CA PHE A 183 -4.75 -13.79 -9.77
C PHE A 183 -3.26 -13.51 -9.65
N LEU A 184 -2.55 -14.06 -8.67
CA LEU A 184 -1.11 -13.86 -8.49
C LEU A 184 -0.31 -14.36 -9.69
N THR A 185 -0.68 -15.53 -10.22
CA THR A 185 -0.07 -16.11 -11.42
C THR A 185 -0.25 -15.21 -12.65
N TRP A 186 -1.44 -14.63 -12.82
CA TRP A 186 -1.73 -13.68 -13.88
C TRP A 186 -1.03 -12.32 -13.65
N ALA A 187 -1.14 -11.81 -12.41
CA ALA A 187 -0.66 -10.48 -12.08
C ALA A 187 0.87 -10.38 -12.08
N LYS A 188 1.59 -11.47 -11.83
CA LYS A 188 3.07 -11.49 -11.76
C LYS A 188 3.63 -10.26 -11.04
N LEU A 189 3.13 -10.00 -9.83
CA LEU A 189 3.56 -8.85 -9.02
C LEU A 189 5.03 -9.01 -8.62
N ASP A 190 5.75 -7.88 -8.48
CA ASP A 190 7.17 -7.90 -8.19
C ASP A 190 7.51 -8.26 -6.76
N ARG A 191 6.66 -7.87 -5.82
CA ARG A 191 6.82 -8.15 -4.39
C ARG A 191 5.46 -8.42 -3.76
N CYS A 192 5.33 -9.54 -3.08
CA CYS A 192 4.14 -9.85 -2.30
C CYS A 192 4.51 -10.25 -0.88
N GLY A 193 3.77 -9.71 0.09
CA GLY A 193 3.75 -10.20 1.46
C GLY A 193 2.45 -10.95 1.73
N PHE A 194 2.54 -12.12 2.34
CA PHE A 194 1.40 -12.94 2.70
C PHE A 194 1.33 -13.10 4.21
N PHE A 195 0.16 -12.85 4.77
CA PHE A 195 -0.06 -12.91 6.21
C PHE A 195 -1.22 -13.85 6.50
N ALA A 196 -1.00 -14.81 7.40
CA ALA A 196 -2.09 -15.54 8.01
C ALA A 196 -2.95 -14.56 8.82
N TYR A 197 -4.28 -14.65 8.68
CA TYR A 197 -5.17 -13.79 9.46
C TYR A 197 -4.98 -14.02 10.96
N SER A 198 -4.63 -12.95 11.67
CA SER A 198 -4.59 -12.92 13.13
C SER A 198 -5.85 -12.23 13.66
N MET A 199 -6.48 -12.88 14.62
CA MET A 199 -7.69 -12.34 15.26
C MET A 199 -7.29 -11.28 16.29
N GLU A 200 -7.58 -10.02 15.96
CA GLU A 200 -7.30 -8.88 16.83
C GLU A 200 -8.56 -8.50 17.64
N ASP A 201 -8.42 -8.48 18.96
CA ASP A 201 -9.51 -8.11 19.87
C ASP A 201 -10.08 -6.73 19.54
N GLY A 202 -11.40 -6.61 19.63
CA GLY A 202 -12.11 -5.35 19.37
C GLY A 202 -12.36 -5.04 17.90
N THR A 203 -11.78 -5.79 16.96
CA THR A 203 -12.06 -5.63 15.53
C THR A 203 -13.38 -6.32 15.14
N PRO A 204 -14.08 -5.83 14.10
CA PRO A 204 -15.28 -6.52 13.61
C PRO A 204 -15.01 -7.96 13.14
N ALA A 205 -13.85 -8.22 12.52
CA ALA A 205 -13.49 -9.55 12.01
C ALA A 205 -13.32 -10.60 13.12
N SER A 206 -12.94 -10.19 14.33
CA SER A 206 -12.81 -11.12 15.48
C SER A 206 -14.15 -11.72 15.90
N ARG A 207 -15.26 -11.08 15.50
CA ARG A 207 -16.63 -11.50 15.85
C ARG A 207 -17.32 -12.28 14.73
N LEU A 208 -16.67 -12.44 13.59
CA LEU A 208 -17.21 -13.23 12.50
C LEU A 208 -17.15 -14.72 12.87
N ASP A 209 -18.21 -15.45 12.53
CA ASP A 209 -18.19 -16.91 12.51
C ASP A 209 -17.33 -17.42 11.33
N GLY A 210 -17.14 -18.74 11.28
CA GLY A 210 -16.34 -19.35 10.21
C GLY A 210 -14.85 -18.98 10.30
N GLN A 211 -14.33 -18.83 11.51
CA GLN A 211 -12.89 -18.74 11.75
C GLN A 211 -12.21 -20.00 11.21
N ILE A 212 -11.08 -19.83 10.56
CA ILE A 212 -10.32 -20.91 9.92
C ILE A 212 -9.23 -21.39 10.88
N ASP A 213 -8.98 -22.70 10.89
CA ASP A 213 -7.95 -23.31 11.72
C ASP A 213 -6.56 -22.75 11.37
N GLU A 214 -5.72 -22.60 12.38
CA GLU A 214 -4.39 -21.98 12.23
C GLU A 214 -3.52 -22.77 11.25
N ASP A 215 -3.55 -24.11 11.29
CA ASP A 215 -2.79 -24.95 10.38
C ASP A 215 -3.18 -24.71 8.91
N VAL A 216 -4.47 -24.47 8.63
CA VAL A 216 -4.95 -24.16 7.27
C VAL A 216 -4.46 -22.78 6.83
N LYS A 217 -4.47 -21.77 7.73
CA LYS A 217 -3.97 -20.44 7.42
C LYS A 217 -2.48 -20.46 7.08
N LEU A 218 -1.68 -21.16 7.90
CA LEU A 218 -0.24 -21.30 7.71
C LEU A 218 0.07 -22.07 6.41
N ALA A 219 -0.64 -23.16 6.12
CA ALA A 219 -0.47 -23.90 4.88
C ALA A 219 -0.76 -23.03 3.64
N ARG A 220 -1.84 -22.24 3.67
CA ARG A 220 -2.16 -21.28 2.60
C ARG A 220 -1.08 -20.22 2.43
N GLN A 221 -0.56 -19.71 3.53
CA GLN A 221 0.52 -18.69 3.51
C GLN A 221 1.80 -19.27 2.88
N GLU A 222 2.22 -20.47 3.27
CA GLU A 222 3.40 -21.16 2.71
C GLU A 222 3.23 -21.42 1.22
N GLU A 223 2.05 -21.89 0.79
CA GLU A 223 1.75 -22.13 -0.61
C GLU A 223 1.87 -20.86 -1.46
N LEU A 224 1.39 -19.71 -0.95
CA LEU A 224 1.54 -18.44 -1.66
C LEU A 224 2.98 -17.93 -1.70
N TYR A 225 3.78 -18.15 -0.66
CA TYR A 225 5.20 -17.82 -0.72
C TYR A 225 5.92 -18.66 -1.78
N ALA A 226 5.67 -19.98 -1.83
CA ALA A 226 6.24 -20.84 -2.85
C ALA A 226 5.83 -20.42 -4.28
N LEU A 227 4.54 -20.06 -4.46
CA LEU A 227 4.05 -19.52 -5.74
C LEU A 227 4.79 -18.23 -6.13
N GLN A 228 4.95 -17.30 -5.20
CA GLN A 228 5.63 -16.03 -5.45
C GLN A 228 7.11 -16.20 -5.76
N GLU A 229 7.79 -17.15 -5.12
CA GLU A 229 9.18 -17.49 -5.43
C GLU A 229 9.30 -17.98 -6.87
N GLY A 230 8.38 -18.84 -7.33
CA GLY A 230 8.33 -19.29 -8.73
C GLY A 230 8.13 -18.14 -9.71
N ILE A 231 7.17 -17.23 -9.43
CA ILE A 231 6.91 -16.04 -10.25
C ILE A 231 8.15 -15.15 -10.33
N MET A 232 8.86 -14.95 -9.21
CA MET A 232 10.06 -14.13 -9.19
C MET A 232 11.21 -14.79 -9.95
N ALA A 233 11.37 -16.11 -9.86
CA ALA A 233 12.38 -16.84 -10.61
C ALA A 233 12.16 -16.73 -12.13
N GLU A 234 10.91 -16.80 -12.60
CA GLU A 234 10.55 -16.55 -14.01
C GLU A 234 10.94 -15.13 -14.45
N LYS A 235 10.51 -14.11 -13.69
CA LYS A 235 10.79 -12.69 -14.01
C LYS A 235 12.27 -12.35 -14.03
N MET A 236 13.11 -13.07 -13.30
CA MET A 236 14.57 -12.85 -13.32
C MET A 236 15.25 -13.47 -14.53
N GLN A 237 14.55 -14.29 -15.31
CA GLN A 237 15.06 -14.90 -16.54
C GLN A 237 14.65 -14.11 -17.79
N GLU A 238 13.68 -13.22 -17.68
CA GLU A 238 13.24 -12.27 -18.74
C GLU A 238 14.16 -11.03 -18.79
#